data_0e3198c395b17980cbb461245c4b0ade
#
_entry.id   0e3198c395b17980cbb461245c4b0ade
#
_cell.length_a   1.000
_cell.length_b   1.000
_cell.length_c   1.000
_cell.angle_alpha   90.00
_cell.angle_beta   90.00
_cell.angle_gamma   90.00
#
_symmetry.space_group_name_H-M   'P 1'
#
loop_
_entity.id
_entity.type
_entity.pdbx_description
1 polymer ?
#
loop_
_entity_poly.entity_id
_entity_poly.type
_entity_poly.pdbx_seq_one_letter_code
_entity_poly.pdbx_strand_id
1 'polypeptide(L)'
;MVLWHKNAHIFQNDFPTVSLAFFNRYPNPYASHVLSIDTISRHIDSDGNLHSTRIIKKTGKLPRWVKPFLGRISESWIVEISKVNRDDQILSTYTRNLDHTRIIQVEEFTTYRYDNEEGITKVESKVKFSSGFNIGIRNNIEEWSHRKFNENIKKSRLGMTFVMEKLEEKRKMLHL
;
A
#
# COMPACT_ATOMS: atom_id res chain seq x y z
N MET A 1 0.34 -17.58 14.45
CA MET A 1 1.52 -16.70 14.61
C MET A 1 1.20 -15.32 14.07
N VAL A 2 1.65 -14.26 14.76
CA VAL A 2 1.46 -12.86 14.33
C VAL A 2 2.82 -12.15 14.37
N LEU A 3 3.15 -11.45 13.29
CA LEU A 3 4.38 -10.64 13.15
C LEU A 3 4.01 -9.22 12.76
N TRP A 4 4.71 -8.24 13.33
CA TRP A 4 4.55 -6.84 13.01
C TRP A 4 5.84 -6.24 12.46
N HIS A 5 5.72 -5.50 11.38
CA HIS A 5 6.80 -4.67 10.84
C HIS A 5 6.34 -3.21 10.77
N LYS A 6 7.26 -2.29 11.07
CA LYS A 6 6.99 -0.86 11.06
C LYS A 6 8.03 -0.15 10.19
N ASN A 7 7.62 0.90 9.54
CA ASN A 7 8.52 1.74 8.74
C ASN A 7 8.03 3.18 8.75
N ALA A 8 8.97 4.12 8.70
CA ALA A 8 8.71 5.54 8.52
C ALA A 8 9.46 6.07 7.29
N HIS A 9 8.87 7.06 6.61
CA HIS A 9 9.44 7.69 5.43
C HIS A 9 8.97 9.14 5.33
N ILE A 10 9.72 9.97 4.59
CA ILE A 10 9.39 11.37 4.35
C ILE A 10 9.38 11.61 2.84
N PHE A 11 8.30 12.24 2.34
CA PHE A 11 8.25 12.85 1.02
C PHE A 11 8.44 14.36 1.14
N GLN A 12 9.31 14.93 0.31
CA GLN A 12 9.56 16.39 0.22
C GLN A 12 8.47 17.11 -0.60
N ASN A 13 7.25 16.64 -0.53
CA ASN A 13 6.12 17.11 -1.31
C ASN A 13 4.96 17.47 -0.40
N ASP A 14 4.13 18.40 -0.86
CA ASP A 14 2.91 18.81 -0.17
C ASP A 14 1.84 17.71 -0.13
N PHE A 15 0.87 17.86 0.75
CA PHE A 15 -0.21 16.90 0.93
C PHE A 15 -1.05 16.68 -0.34
N PRO A 16 -1.46 17.71 -1.11
CA PRO A 16 -2.18 17.52 -2.36
C PRO A 16 -1.41 16.66 -3.36
N THR A 17 -0.10 16.88 -3.51
CA THR A 17 0.75 16.10 -4.42
C THR A 17 0.84 14.64 -3.99
N VAL A 18 1.11 14.39 -2.70
CA VAL A 18 1.23 13.02 -2.16
C VAL A 18 -0.11 12.29 -2.21
N SER A 19 -1.21 12.92 -1.80
CA SER A 19 -2.54 12.29 -1.82
C SER A 19 -3.02 12.00 -3.25
N LEU A 20 -2.79 12.92 -4.19
CA LEU A 20 -3.12 12.70 -5.59
C LEU A 20 -2.28 11.58 -6.20
N ALA A 21 -0.98 11.53 -5.88
CA ALA A 21 -0.09 10.46 -6.31
C ALA A 21 -0.56 9.10 -5.76
N PHE A 22 -1.01 9.03 -4.51
CA PHE A 22 -1.56 7.81 -3.93
C PHE A 22 -2.74 7.26 -4.74
N PHE A 23 -3.69 8.10 -5.12
CA PHE A 23 -4.85 7.66 -5.91
C PHE A 23 -4.50 7.29 -7.36
N ASN A 24 -3.42 7.84 -7.90
CA ASN A 24 -2.96 7.62 -9.28
C ASN A 24 -1.68 6.76 -9.36
N ARG A 25 -1.31 6.06 -8.29
CA ARG A 25 -0.03 5.34 -8.23
C ARG A 25 0.08 4.13 -9.17
N TYR A 26 -1.03 3.67 -9.70
CA TYR A 26 -1.06 2.57 -10.66
C TYR A 26 -1.68 2.99 -11.99
N PRO A 27 -1.14 2.53 -13.13
CA PRO A 27 0.12 1.75 -13.27
C PRO A 27 1.38 2.60 -13.08
N ASN A 28 2.47 1.97 -12.65
CA ASN A 28 3.81 2.56 -12.66
C ASN A 28 4.88 1.48 -12.89
N PRO A 29 6.10 1.82 -13.32
CA PRO A 29 7.15 0.83 -13.65
C PRO A 29 7.58 -0.08 -12.48
N TYR A 30 7.41 0.36 -11.25
CA TYR A 30 7.80 -0.37 -10.04
C TYR A 30 6.69 -1.30 -9.51
N ALA A 31 5.50 -1.24 -10.13
CA ALA A 31 4.32 -1.99 -9.73
C ALA A 31 3.75 -2.87 -10.85
N SER A 32 4.60 -3.45 -11.70
CA SER A 32 4.20 -4.35 -12.80
C SER A 32 3.43 -5.60 -12.32
N HIS A 33 3.54 -5.93 -11.04
CA HIS A 33 2.79 -7.01 -10.40
C HIS A 33 1.33 -6.63 -10.11
N VAL A 34 0.94 -5.37 -10.20
CA VAL A 34 -0.45 -4.92 -10.09
C VAL A 34 -1.11 -5.03 -11.45
N LEU A 35 -2.12 -5.89 -11.56
CA LEU A 35 -2.82 -6.19 -12.81
C LEU A 35 -4.00 -5.26 -13.06
N SER A 36 -4.77 -4.97 -12.01
CA SER A 36 -5.88 -4.01 -12.06
C SER A 36 -6.11 -3.36 -10.70
N ILE A 37 -6.76 -2.19 -10.74
CA ILE A 37 -7.28 -1.49 -9.58
C ILE A 37 -8.62 -0.88 -9.94
N ASP A 38 -9.66 -1.25 -9.20
CA ASP A 38 -11.03 -0.83 -9.44
C ASP A 38 -11.62 -0.18 -8.19
N THR A 39 -12.30 0.95 -8.36
CA THR A 39 -12.99 1.63 -7.27
C THR A 39 -14.39 1.05 -7.09
N ILE A 40 -14.65 0.46 -5.92
CA ILE A 40 -15.97 -0.11 -5.56
C ILE A 40 -16.89 0.98 -5.04
N SER A 41 -16.38 1.84 -4.16
CA SER A 41 -17.15 2.94 -3.57
C SER A 41 -16.27 4.15 -3.33
N ARG A 42 -16.90 5.32 -3.45
CA ARG A 42 -16.28 6.62 -3.10
C ARG A 42 -17.39 7.56 -2.66
N HIS A 43 -17.23 8.17 -1.52
CA HIS A 43 -18.16 9.17 -0.99
C HIS A 43 -17.46 10.15 -0.06
N ILE A 44 -18.09 11.30 0.13
CA ILE A 44 -17.68 12.30 1.12
C ILE A 44 -18.64 12.20 2.29
N ASP A 45 -18.14 12.11 3.51
CA ASP A 45 -18.97 12.07 4.72
C ASP A 45 -19.42 13.49 5.13
N SER A 46 -20.24 13.56 6.20
CA SER A 46 -20.76 14.84 6.74
C SER A 46 -19.66 15.79 7.21
N ASP A 47 -18.50 15.27 7.57
CA ASP A 47 -17.35 16.04 8.05
C ASP A 47 -16.40 16.47 6.92
N GLY A 48 -16.77 16.19 5.66
CA GLY A 48 -15.99 16.52 4.48
C GLY A 48 -14.82 15.57 4.17
N ASN A 49 -14.73 14.41 4.85
CA ASN A 49 -13.71 13.42 4.57
C ASN A 49 -14.07 12.57 3.34
N LEU A 50 -13.10 12.36 2.48
CA LEU A 50 -13.26 11.44 1.35
C LEU A 50 -12.96 10.01 1.79
N HIS A 51 -13.94 9.14 1.65
CA HIS A 51 -13.79 7.68 1.82
C HIS A 51 -13.73 7.01 0.47
N SER A 52 -12.83 6.04 0.31
CA SER A 52 -12.73 5.24 -0.91
C SER A 52 -12.42 3.79 -0.57
N THR A 53 -13.11 2.87 -1.26
CA THR A 53 -12.82 1.44 -1.23
C THR A 53 -12.46 0.99 -2.63
N ARG A 54 -11.29 0.36 -2.76
CA ARG A 54 -10.78 -0.15 -4.04
C ARG A 54 -10.43 -1.63 -3.91
N ILE A 55 -10.57 -2.35 -5.01
CA ILE A 55 -10.07 -3.74 -5.16
C ILE A 55 -8.87 -3.73 -6.08
N ILE A 56 -7.82 -4.40 -5.66
CA ILE A 56 -6.56 -4.50 -6.39
C ILE A 56 -6.29 -5.97 -6.69
N LYS A 57 -6.09 -6.29 -7.96
CA LYS A 57 -5.62 -7.60 -8.39
C LYS A 57 -4.11 -7.56 -8.58
N LYS A 58 -3.40 -8.46 -7.91
CA LYS A 58 -1.94 -8.58 -8.00
C LYS A 58 -1.53 -9.98 -8.44
N THR A 59 -0.42 -10.06 -9.14
CA THR A 59 0.29 -11.32 -9.38
C THR A 59 1.56 -11.37 -8.54
N GLY A 60 2.04 -12.57 -8.22
CA GLY A 60 3.28 -12.74 -7.47
C GLY A 60 3.73 -14.18 -7.37
N LYS A 61 5.04 -14.36 -7.21
CA LYS A 61 5.61 -15.69 -6.97
C LYS A 61 5.35 -16.09 -5.52
N LEU A 62 4.65 -17.19 -5.33
CA LEU A 62 4.47 -17.80 -4.02
C LEU A 62 5.79 -18.42 -3.53
N PRO A 63 6.08 -18.34 -2.22
CA PRO A 63 7.18 -19.07 -1.61
C PRO A 63 7.06 -20.58 -1.89
N ARG A 64 8.19 -21.26 -2.04
CA ARG A 64 8.20 -22.70 -2.31
C ARG A 64 7.48 -23.52 -1.23
N TRP A 65 7.58 -23.11 0.01
CA TRP A 65 6.94 -23.76 1.15
C TRP A 65 5.40 -23.60 1.19
N VAL A 66 4.84 -22.62 0.46
CA VAL A 66 3.38 -22.40 0.33
C VAL A 66 2.79 -23.25 -0.82
N LYS A 67 3.59 -23.58 -1.83
CA LYS A 67 3.13 -24.31 -3.03
C LYS A 67 2.36 -25.62 -2.74
N PRO A 68 2.75 -26.45 -1.75
CA PRO A 68 1.99 -27.64 -1.42
C PRO A 68 0.53 -27.38 -1.02
N PHE A 69 0.24 -26.18 -0.51
CA PHE A 69 -1.09 -25.81 -0.01
C PHE A 69 -1.94 -25.04 -1.02
N LEU A 70 -1.30 -24.26 -1.89
CA LEU A 70 -1.98 -23.35 -2.84
C LEU A 70 -1.77 -23.74 -4.30
N GLY A 71 -0.95 -24.75 -4.60
CA GLY A 71 -0.65 -25.16 -5.96
C GLY A 71 0.06 -24.06 -6.76
N ARG A 72 -0.41 -23.82 -8.01
CA ARG A 72 0.19 -22.82 -8.91
C ARG A 72 -0.49 -21.45 -8.88
N ILE A 73 -1.29 -21.15 -7.87
CA ILE A 73 -1.96 -19.85 -7.75
C ILE A 73 -0.91 -18.74 -7.66
N SER A 74 -0.97 -17.81 -8.59
CA SER A 74 -0.04 -16.67 -8.68
C SER A 74 -0.73 -15.32 -8.55
N GLU A 75 -2.05 -15.31 -8.43
CA GLU A 75 -2.85 -14.08 -8.32
C GLU A 75 -3.45 -13.95 -6.93
N SER A 76 -3.65 -12.72 -6.50
CA SER A 76 -4.22 -12.37 -5.20
C SER A 76 -5.06 -11.10 -5.31
N TRP A 77 -6.18 -11.08 -4.60
CA TRP A 77 -7.06 -9.94 -4.45
C TRP A 77 -6.80 -9.22 -3.13
N ILE A 78 -6.73 -7.90 -3.20
CA ILE A 78 -6.50 -7.04 -2.05
C ILE A 78 -7.60 -6.00 -2.01
N VAL A 79 -8.22 -5.81 -0.84
CA VAL A 79 -9.06 -4.65 -0.58
C VAL A 79 -8.20 -3.53 -0.02
N GLU A 80 -8.44 -2.33 -0.48
CA GLU A 80 -7.86 -1.09 0.04
C GLU A 80 -8.98 -0.15 0.45
N ILE A 81 -8.93 0.29 1.69
CA ILE A 81 -9.83 1.29 2.26
C ILE A 81 -8.99 2.52 2.59
N SER A 82 -9.44 3.69 2.16
CA SER A 82 -8.75 4.95 2.44
C SER A 82 -9.71 6.02 2.92
N LYS A 83 -9.19 6.89 3.80
CA LYS A 83 -9.85 8.10 4.29
C LYS A 83 -8.90 9.28 4.13
N VAL A 84 -9.36 10.33 3.45
CA VAL A 84 -8.66 11.61 3.34
C VAL A 84 -9.39 12.63 4.20
N ASN A 85 -8.70 13.17 5.20
CA ASN A 85 -9.10 14.35 5.90
C ASN A 85 -8.33 15.54 5.32
N ARG A 86 -9.05 16.42 4.61
CA ARG A 86 -8.46 17.57 3.93
C ARG A 86 -7.98 18.64 4.93
N ASP A 87 -8.75 18.88 5.99
CA ASP A 87 -8.49 19.96 6.93
C ASP A 87 -7.27 19.65 7.81
N ASP A 88 -7.15 18.41 8.27
CA ASP A 88 -5.99 17.92 9.02
C ASP A 88 -4.83 17.50 8.12
N GLN A 89 -5.02 17.47 6.80
CA GLN A 89 -4.04 17.00 5.81
C GLN A 89 -3.49 15.60 6.14
N ILE A 90 -4.42 14.68 6.38
CA ILE A 90 -4.13 13.28 6.70
C ILE A 90 -4.80 12.36 5.68
N LEU A 91 -4.03 11.43 5.13
CA LEU A 91 -4.53 10.28 4.39
C LEU A 91 -4.21 9.02 5.19
N SER A 92 -5.23 8.29 5.59
CA SER A 92 -5.12 6.99 6.26
C SER A 92 -5.58 5.89 5.32
N THR A 93 -4.81 4.80 5.27
CA THR A 93 -5.11 3.66 4.40
C THR A 93 -5.02 2.35 5.17
N TYR A 94 -5.87 1.42 4.80
CA TYR A 94 -5.86 0.04 5.26
C TYR A 94 -5.95 -0.88 4.07
N THR A 95 -5.06 -1.85 3.97
CA THR A 95 -5.12 -2.90 2.96
C THR A 95 -5.06 -4.27 3.59
N ARG A 96 -5.74 -5.24 2.97
CA ARG A 96 -5.60 -6.65 3.32
C ARG A 96 -5.85 -7.54 2.10
N ASN A 97 -5.23 -8.72 2.09
CA ASN A 97 -5.59 -9.76 1.12
C ASN A 97 -6.95 -10.36 1.45
N LEU A 98 -7.72 -10.69 0.40
CA LEU A 98 -9.04 -11.30 0.52
C LEU A 98 -8.99 -12.83 0.38
N ASP A 99 -8.00 -13.33 -0.34
CA ASP A 99 -7.77 -14.74 -0.60
C ASP A 99 -6.61 -15.27 0.25
N HIS A 100 -6.54 -16.59 0.37
CA HIS A 100 -5.46 -17.32 1.06
C HIS A 100 -5.25 -16.93 2.54
N THR A 101 -6.24 -16.28 3.17
CA THR A 101 -6.15 -15.75 4.53
C THR A 101 -5.93 -16.81 5.60
N ARG A 102 -6.34 -18.07 5.34
CA ARG A 102 -6.06 -19.20 6.23
C ARG A 102 -4.57 -19.56 6.28
N ILE A 103 -3.82 -19.24 5.22
CA ILE A 103 -2.40 -19.53 5.10
C ILE A 103 -1.60 -18.32 5.58
N ILE A 104 -1.80 -17.17 4.95
CA ILE A 104 -1.20 -15.90 5.34
C ILE A 104 -2.22 -14.79 5.16
N GLN A 105 -2.49 -14.07 6.23
CA GLN A 105 -3.19 -12.80 6.18
C GLN A 105 -2.17 -11.68 6.33
N VAL A 106 -2.22 -10.72 5.43
CA VAL A 106 -1.38 -9.51 5.44
C VAL A 106 -2.29 -8.32 5.57
N GLU A 107 -2.10 -7.53 6.62
CA GLU A 107 -2.83 -6.30 6.88
C GLU A 107 -1.84 -5.15 6.95
N GLU A 108 -2.05 -4.10 6.18
CA GLU A 108 -1.19 -2.92 6.18
C GLU A 108 -2.00 -1.68 6.54
N PHE A 109 -1.46 -0.91 7.47
CA PHE A 109 -1.98 0.37 7.93
C PHE A 109 -0.94 1.44 7.59
N THR A 110 -1.29 2.42 6.76
CA THR A 110 -0.39 3.52 6.41
C THR A 110 -1.08 4.85 6.64
N THR A 111 -0.35 5.78 7.27
CA THR A 111 -0.78 7.15 7.48
C THR A 111 0.20 8.10 6.82
N TYR A 112 -0.32 8.99 5.99
CA TYR A 112 0.39 10.12 5.40
C TYR A 112 -0.10 11.38 6.11
N ARG A 113 0.81 12.11 6.74
CA ARG A 113 0.51 13.35 7.45
C ARG A 113 1.43 14.47 6.99
N TYR A 114 0.83 15.56 6.57
CA TYR A 114 1.61 16.75 6.21
C TYR A 114 2.03 17.51 7.46
N ASP A 115 3.27 17.95 7.45
CA ASP A 115 3.84 18.83 8.45
C ASP A 115 3.98 20.23 7.85
N ASN A 116 3.13 21.14 8.27
CA ASN A 116 3.11 22.51 7.75
C ASN A 116 4.36 23.31 8.11
N GLU A 117 5.01 23.00 9.23
CA GLU A 117 6.22 23.70 9.67
C GLU A 117 7.43 23.31 8.84
N GLU A 118 7.56 22.02 8.57
CA GLU A 118 8.68 21.46 7.80
C GLU A 118 8.40 21.44 6.28
N GLY A 119 7.15 21.59 5.86
CA GLY A 119 6.77 21.54 4.43
C GLY A 119 6.88 20.16 3.79
N ILE A 120 6.76 19.10 4.58
CA ILE A 120 6.98 17.70 4.17
C ILE A 120 5.78 16.82 4.51
N THR A 121 5.68 15.68 3.85
CA THR A 121 4.69 14.64 4.20
C THR A 121 5.39 13.46 4.89
N LYS A 122 5.07 13.25 6.16
CA LYS A 122 5.55 12.12 6.97
C LYS A 122 4.66 10.90 6.72
N VAL A 123 5.27 9.73 6.50
CA VAL A 123 4.57 8.48 6.21
C VAL A 123 4.96 7.43 7.25
N GLU A 124 3.97 6.86 7.90
CA GLU A 124 4.14 5.74 8.83
C GLU A 124 3.37 4.54 8.32
N SER A 125 4.04 3.40 8.20
CA SER A 125 3.44 2.13 7.80
C SER A 125 3.64 1.07 8.88
N LYS A 126 2.56 0.31 9.15
CA LYS A 126 2.57 -0.88 10.02
C LYS A 126 1.97 -2.02 9.24
N VAL A 127 2.70 -3.13 9.17
CA VAL A 127 2.20 -4.33 8.48
C VAL A 127 2.15 -5.49 9.46
N LYS A 128 1.00 -6.14 9.51
CA LYS A 128 0.73 -7.33 10.29
C LYS A 128 0.66 -8.54 9.38
N PHE A 129 1.48 -9.54 9.67
CA PHE A 129 1.39 -10.86 9.06
C PHE A 129 0.82 -11.83 10.08
N SER A 130 -0.26 -12.51 9.72
CA SER A 130 -0.88 -13.55 10.55
C SER A 130 -0.92 -14.85 9.76
N SER A 131 -0.57 -15.96 10.41
CA SER A 131 -0.61 -17.29 9.80
C SER A 131 -1.20 -18.31 10.76
N GLY A 132 -2.06 -19.19 10.24
CA GLY A 132 -2.63 -20.32 10.96
C GLY A 132 -1.70 -21.53 11.07
N PHE A 133 -0.52 -21.50 10.44
CA PHE A 133 0.43 -22.60 10.50
C PHE A 133 1.16 -22.66 11.85
N ASN A 134 1.27 -23.88 12.39
CA ASN A 134 1.99 -24.15 13.63
C ASN A 134 3.46 -24.52 13.36
N ILE A 135 4.27 -24.17 14.30
CA ILE A 135 5.66 -24.49 14.69
C ILE A 135 6.69 -24.86 13.60
N GLY A 136 6.38 -25.73 12.60
CA GLY A 136 7.42 -26.25 11.67
C GLY A 136 7.89 -25.30 10.57
N ILE A 137 7.15 -24.23 10.25
CA ILE A 137 7.46 -23.26 9.17
C ILE A 137 7.54 -21.82 9.63
N ARG A 138 7.59 -21.61 10.94
CA ARG A 138 7.64 -20.26 11.55
C ARG A 138 8.80 -19.43 10.99
N ASN A 139 10.00 -19.98 10.97
CA ASN A 139 11.20 -19.27 10.50
C ASN A 139 11.07 -18.87 9.01
N ASN A 140 10.52 -19.76 8.19
CA ASN A 140 10.29 -19.46 6.77
C ASN A 140 9.29 -18.32 6.57
N ILE A 141 8.25 -18.25 7.42
CA ILE A 141 7.26 -17.17 7.38
C ILE A 141 7.90 -15.85 7.84
N GLU A 142 8.72 -15.90 8.89
CA GLU A 142 9.42 -14.75 9.43
C GLU A 142 10.38 -14.13 8.39
N GLU A 143 11.26 -14.91 7.82
CA GLU A 143 12.20 -14.47 6.77
C GLU A 143 11.48 -13.95 5.54
N TRP A 144 10.44 -14.67 5.09
CA TRP A 144 9.66 -14.25 3.94
C TRP A 144 8.92 -12.94 4.19
N SER A 145 8.28 -12.78 5.34
CA SER A 145 7.54 -11.57 5.69
C SER A 145 8.45 -10.35 5.76
N HIS A 146 9.62 -10.50 6.37
CA HIS A 146 10.62 -9.44 6.49
C HIS A 146 11.13 -9.00 5.09
N ARG A 147 11.50 -9.97 4.25
CA ARG A 147 11.95 -9.70 2.89
C ARG A 147 10.86 -9.01 2.06
N LYS A 148 9.62 -9.53 2.11
CA LYS A 148 8.48 -8.97 1.37
C LYS A 148 8.13 -7.56 1.82
N PHE A 149 8.16 -7.32 3.12
CA PHE A 149 7.95 -5.99 3.67
C PHE A 149 8.96 -4.99 3.10
N ASN A 150 10.25 -5.31 3.15
CA ASN A 150 11.30 -4.42 2.66
C ASN A 150 11.22 -4.19 1.14
N GLU A 151 10.96 -5.24 0.36
CA GLU A 151 10.75 -5.12 -1.10
C GLU A 151 9.54 -4.23 -1.43
N ASN A 152 8.43 -4.43 -0.74
CA ASN A 152 7.19 -3.69 -1.00
C ASN A 152 7.33 -2.22 -0.63
N ILE A 153 7.95 -1.90 0.49
CA ILE A 153 8.23 -0.51 0.90
C ILE A 153 9.10 0.19 -0.13
N LYS A 154 10.20 -0.44 -0.55
CA LYS A 154 11.08 0.15 -1.57
C LYS A 154 10.33 0.42 -2.87
N LYS A 155 9.58 -0.55 -3.38
CA LYS A 155 8.79 -0.40 -4.61
C LYS A 155 7.69 0.65 -4.48
N SER A 156 7.01 0.69 -3.34
CA SER A 156 5.97 1.70 -3.07
C SER A 156 6.53 3.11 -3.09
N ARG A 157 7.67 3.34 -2.44
CA ARG A 157 8.35 4.65 -2.44
C ARG A 157 8.75 5.08 -3.85
N LEU A 158 9.43 4.21 -4.59
CA LEU A 158 9.84 4.48 -5.96
C LEU A 158 8.64 4.75 -6.88
N GLY A 159 7.56 3.98 -6.73
CA GLY A 159 6.33 4.18 -7.49
C GLY A 159 5.65 5.50 -7.16
N MET A 160 5.57 5.87 -5.89
CA MET A 160 5.02 7.17 -5.46
C MET A 160 5.85 8.33 -5.98
N THR A 161 7.19 8.27 -5.83
CA THR A 161 8.11 9.31 -6.33
C THR A 161 7.94 9.49 -7.85
N PHE A 162 7.94 8.41 -8.61
CA PHE A 162 7.73 8.45 -10.06
C PHE A 162 6.42 9.15 -10.45
N VAL A 163 5.32 8.85 -9.76
CA VAL A 163 4.02 9.48 -10.05
C VAL A 163 4.00 10.95 -9.64
N MET A 164 4.60 11.32 -8.51
CA MET A 164 4.71 12.70 -8.08
C MET A 164 5.52 13.55 -9.07
N GLU A 165 6.66 13.06 -9.55
CA GLU A 165 7.47 13.71 -10.59
C GLU A 165 6.65 13.96 -11.86
N LYS A 166 5.88 12.96 -12.31
CA LYS A 166 4.99 13.11 -13.48
C LYS A 166 3.87 14.12 -13.26
N LEU A 167 3.34 14.22 -12.07
CA LEU A 167 2.32 15.22 -11.73
C LEU A 167 2.92 16.63 -11.75
N GLU A 168 4.13 16.80 -11.25
CA GLU A 168 4.85 18.08 -11.27
C GLU A 168 5.21 18.52 -12.70
N GLU A 169 5.69 17.60 -13.53
CA GLU A 169 5.95 17.85 -14.95
C GLU A 169 4.69 18.34 -15.67
N LYS A 170 3.55 17.68 -15.46
CA LYS A 170 2.26 18.09 -16.05
C LYS A 170 1.82 19.48 -15.58
N ARG A 171 2.00 19.80 -14.29
CA ARG A 171 1.69 21.13 -13.75
C ARG A 171 2.54 22.21 -14.43
N LYS A 172 3.84 21.98 -14.59
CA LYS A 172 4.74 22.92 -15.28
C LYS A 172 4.32 23.16 -16.73
N MET A 173 3.90 22.11 -17.45
CA MET A 173 3.43 22.26 -18.82
C MET A 173 2.10 23.02 -18.96
N LEU A 174 1.24 22.98 -17.95
CA LEU A 174 -0.05 23.71 -17.96
C LEU A 174 0.09 25.18 -17.55
N HIS A 175 1.21 25.59 -16.98
CA HIS A 175 1.51 26.96 -16.59
C HIS A 175 2.47 27.68 -17.56
N LEU A 176 2.85 27.03 -18.67
CA LEU A 176 3.55 27.60 -19.82
C LEU A 176 2.58 27.97 -20.93
#